data_f4af2b2c6b11a26bcc51991b461a1121
#
_entry.id   f4af2b2c6b11a26bcc51991b461a1121
#
_cell.length_a   1.000
_cell.length_b   1.000
_cell.length_c   1.000
_cell.angle_alpha   90.00
_cell.angle_beta   90.00
_cell.angle_gamma   90.00
#
_symmetry.space_group_name_H-M   'P 1'
#
loop_
_entity.id
_entity.type
_entity.pdbx_description
1 polymer ?
#
loop_
_entity_poly.entity_id
_entity_poly.type
_entity_poly.pdbx_seq_one_letter_code
_entity_poly.pdbx_strand_id
1 'polypeptide(L)'
;MERARVLTDLLPSLLQMFPVFLYAETHYRFRYFFSFLRKHEPEIIADAPHRLEPNQPLPILVLVKDAHQFPLTLDKVSVVIRKDGKTLIEKKLLKSPIELTEKFLWRVYEVPLEGINGIIECDVIFEINDGKRQLTYHNDNYRTSSHHTLKIFVAPLPLPRFEHLHFGECHSHSSYTDDQVEFGSPMEASIQLSLALGLSFFCVTDHSYDLDDSVDNYLVNDSNLPKWNLLQQEVDDQNSKNMNFVIVRGEEVTCRNSKDQNIHLLLLGNRKFFHGSGDGAELWLKTCSENSIDEILNSIEPSVLSFAAHPKERVSILQRLLLRRGKWLQQDFIHHQLTGIQFINGHVSEGFWQGYQQWIEALLEGKRMLVLAGDDAHGNFNRFRQIGIPFLKIRETGYQLFGKMRTGVYLQSLSEENILRAIHSGKVIVTDGPAVNLTIDSPEHGISSIGEIISGNKHSVSLEVRSSSEYGSIDSIKVFIGNTGAKETAVISEKLFQKYTVTRNFSLGITKKSYIRAEVWTLSSDSIDAQPHFCLTNPIWFTPASTV
;
A
#
# COMPACT_ATOMS: atom_id res chain seq x y z
N MET A 1 50.09 -18.60 17.52
CA MET A 1 49.33 -17.57 18.25
C MET A 1 49.04 -16.31 17.40
N GLU A 2 49.94 -15.87 16.53
CA GLU A 2 49.72 -14.71 15.65
C GLU A 2 48.57 -14.88 14.65
N ARG A 3 48.42 -16.07 14.03
CA ARG A 3 47.30 -16.34 13.10
C ARG A 3 45.91 -16.29 13.75
N ALA A 4 45.80 -16.61 15.04
CA ALA A 4 44.55 -16.54 15.78
C ALA A 4 44.17 -15.09 16.14
N ARG A 5 45.15 -14.22 16.38
CA ARG A 5 44.93 -12.78 16.63
C ARG A 5 44.46 -12.04 15.38
N VAL A 6 45.07 -12.31 14.22
CA VAL A 6 44.64 -11.69 12.95
C VAL A 6 43.18 -12.06 12.61
N LEU A 7 42.73 -13.27 12.90
CA LEU A 7 41.32 -13.69 12.71
C LEU A 7 40.38 -12.98 13.71
N THR A 8 40.80 -12.76 14.96
CA THR A 8 39.96 -12.06 15.95
C THR A 8 39.86 -10.56 15.69
N ASP A 9 40.85 -9.95 15.06
CA ASP A 9 40.83 -8.52 14.71
C ASP A 9 40.07 -8.27 13.37
N LEU A 10 40.01 -9.27 12.48
CA LEU A 10 39.24 -9.21 11.22
C LEU A 10 37.76 -9.50 11.40
N LEU A 11 37.37 -10.30 12.41
CA LEU A 11 36.00 -10.69 12.65
C LEU A 11 35.02 -9.50 12.86
N PRO A 12 35.35 -8.46 13.67
CA PRO A 12 34.50 -7.29 13.84
C PRO A 12 34.37 -6.47 12.56
N SER A 13 35.42 -6.35 11.76
CA SER A 13 35.41 -5.61 10.50
C SER A 13 34.61 -6.34 9.43
N LEU A 14 34.70 -7.67 9.36
CA LEU A 14 33.89 -8.50 8.49
C LEU A 14 32.41 -8.50 8.89
N LEU A 15 32.10 -8.51 10.19
CA LEU A 15 30.73 -8.39 10.70
C LEU A 15 30.13 -7.01 10.42
N GLN A 16 30.92 -5.95 10.43
CA GLN A 16 30.48 -4.60 10.07
C GLN A 16 30.27 -4.42 8.57
N MET A 17 31.00 -5.15 7.73
CA MET A 17 30.83 -5.13 6.28
C MET A 17 29.72 -6.08 5.79
N PHE A 18 29.28 -7.01 6.62
CA PHE A 18 28.31 -8.03 6.25
C PHE A 18 26.95 -7.45 5.77
N PRO A 19 26.36 -6.39 6.40
CA PRO A 19 25.17 -5.74 5.88
C PRO A 19 25.37 -5.07 4.52
N VAL A 20 26.58 -4.56 4.25
CA VAL A 20 26.93 -3.96 2.95
C VAL A 20 27.01 -5.03 1.86
N PHE A 21 27.55 -6.20 2.17
CA PHE A 21 27.57 -7.33 1.22
C PHE A 21 26.16 -7.86 0.93
N LEU A 22 25.32 -7.98 1.95
CA LEU A 22 23.93 -8.40 1.78
C LEU A 22 23.14 -7.42 0.91
N TYR A 23 23.28 -6.14 1.21
CA TYR A 23 22.65 -5.07 0.44
C TYR A 23 23.10 -5.12 -1.03
N ALA A 24 24.41 -5.21 -1.27
CA ALA A 24 24.96 -5.28 -2.60
C ALA A 24 24.54 -6.58 -3.33
N GLU A 25 24.33 -7.70 -2.62
CA GLU A 25 23.82 -8.94 -3.21
C GLU A 25 22.36 -8.85 -3.61
N THR A 26 21.54 -8.16 -2.82
CA THR A 26 20.11 -7.99 -3.13
C THR A 26 19.88 -7.08 -4.33
N HIS A 27 20.67 -6.03 -4.50
CA HIS A 27 20.44 -5.01 -5.51
C HIS A 27 21.33 -5.13 -6.75
N TYR A 28 22.58 -5.62 -6.60
CA TYR A 28 23.55 -5.62 -7.71
C TYR A 28 23.83 -6.99 -8.31
N ARG A 29 23.13 -8.05 -7.89
CA ARG A 29 23.35 -9.42 -8.35
C ARG A 29 24.84 -9.76 -8.49
N PHE A 30 25.51 -10.00 -7.37
CA PHE A 30 26.92 -10.42 -7.40
C PHE A 30 27.06 -11.70 -8.23
N ARG A 31 27.75 -11.64 -9.36
CA ARG A 31 28.06 -12.78 -10.23
C ARG A 31 29.11 -13.73 -9.64
N TYR A 32 29.48 -13.55 -8.37
CA TYR A 32 30.55 -14.31 -7.72
C TYR A 32 30.03 -15.54 -6.97
N PHE A 33 30.93 -16.49 -6.75
CA PHE A 33 30.71 -17.86 -6.27
C PHE A 33 29.92 -18.01 -4.94
N PHE A 34 29.62 -16.94 -4.24
CA PHE A 34 29.04 -16.94 -2.89
C PHE A 34 27.70 -16.22 -2.75
N SER A 35 26.95 -16.04 -3.85
CA SER A 35 25.62 -15.41 -3.76
C SER A 35 24.67 -16.27 -2.94
N PHE A 36 24.15 -15.75 -1.82
CA PHE A 36 23.13 -16.39 -1.00
C PHE A 36 21.74 -16.32 -1.65
N LEU A 37 21.54 -15.39 -2.60
CA LEU A 37 20.28 -15.16 -3.31
C LEU A 37 20.27 -15.81 -4.71
N ARG A 38 21.33 -16.49 -5.11
CA ARG A 38 21.38 -17.20 -6.39
C ARG A 38 20.25 -18.23 -6.44
N LYS A 39 19.34 -18.05 -7.38
CA LYS A 39 18.26 -19.01 -7.64
C LYS A 39 18.84 -20.32 -8.20
N HIS A 40 18.32 -21.43 -7.72
CA HIS A 40 18.63 -22.79 -8.18
C HIS A 40 17.36 -23.51 -8.65
N GLU A 41 16.23 -22.89 -8.46
CA GLU A 41 14.89 -23.38 -8.78
C GLU A 41 13.98 -22.18 -9.03
N PRO A 42 12.85 -22.35 -9.73
CA PRO A 42 11.89 -21.27 -9.91
C PRO A 42 11.31 -20.86 -8.56
N GLU A 43 10.85 -19.65 -8.47
CA GLU A 43 10.13 -19.16 -7.30
C GLU A 43 8.69 -19.65 -7.36
N ILE A 44 8.23 -20.32 -6.32
CA ILE A 44 6.88 -20.86 -6.18
C ILE A 44 6.24 -20.24 -4.96
N ILE A 45 5.07 -19.60 -5.15
CA ILE A 45 4.40 -18.83 -4.10
C ILE A 45 2.91 -19.08 -4.15
N ALA A 46 2.30 -19.22 -2.97
CA ALA A 46 0.87 -19.03 -2.76
C ALA A 46 0.62 -17.80 -1.88
N ASP A 47 -0.43 -17.05 -2.19
CA ASP A 47 -0.92 -15.97 -1.37
C ASP A 47 -2.45 -15.93 -1.36
N ALA A 48 -3.04 -15.26 -0.38
CA ALA A 48 -4.48 -15.11 -0.25
C ALA A 48 -4.77 -13.84 0.55
N PRO A 49 -5.96 -13.22 0.42
CA PRO A 49 -6.30 -12.04 1.21
C PRO A 49 -6.22 -12.32 2.72
N HIS A 50 -5.67 -11.37 3.49
CA HIS A 50 -5.63 -11.46 4.96
C HIS A 50 -7.03 -11.34 5.60
N ARG A 51 -8.00 -10.81 4.85
CA ARG A 51 -9.40 -10.64 5.18
C ARG A 51 -10.28 -11.06 4.02
N LEU A 52 -11.48 -11.57 4.30
CA LEU A 52 -12.46 -11.94 3.30
C LEU A 52 -13.81 -11.31 3.62
N GLU A 53 -14.41 -10.64 2.64
CA GLU A 53 -15.80 -10.15 2.73
C GLU A 53 -16.79 -11.30 2.96
N PRO A 54 -17.95 -11.06 3.60
CA PRO A 54 -18.95 -12.10 3.83
C PRO A 54 -19.41 -12.78 2.54
N ASN A 55 -19.60 -14.09 2.60
CA ASN A 55 -20.12 -14.91 1.51
C ASN A 55 -19.29 -14.91 0.23
N GLN A 56 -18.04 -14.48 0.28
CA GLN A 56 -17.10 -14.60 -0.84
C GLN A 56 -16.35 -15.94 -0.79
N PRO A 57 -16.08 -16.57 -1.94
CA PRO A 57 -15.10 -17.65 -1.99
C PRO A 57 -13.71 -17.10 -1.67
N LEU A 58 -12.84 -17.92 -1.09
CA LEU A 58 -11.45 -17.56 -0.84
C LEU A 58 -10.65 -17.65 -2.14
N PRO A 59 -10.15 -16.54 -2.71
CA PRO A 59 -9.23 -16.58 -3.82
C PRO A 59 -7.83 -16.92 -3.31
N ILE A 60 -7.21 -17.92 -3.90
CA ILE A 60 -5.84 -18.34 -3.63
C ILE A 60 -5.01 -18.09 -4.89
N LEU A 61 -4.09 -17.15 -4.81
CA LEU A 61 -3.10 -16.92 -5.85
C LEU A 61 -2.02 -17.98 -5.76
N VAL A 62 -1.76 -18.65 -6.86
CA VAL A 62 -0.58 -19.51 -7.08
C VAL A 62 0.25 -18.87 -8.17
N LEU A 63 1.52 -18.65 -7.89
CA LEU A 63 2.45 -17.96 -8.76
C LEU A 63 3.75 -18.75 -8.87
N VAL A 64 4.26 -18.92 -10.10
CA VAL A 64 5.58 -19.51 -10.37
C VAL A 64 6.34 -18.55 -11.28
N LYS A 65 7.52 -18.12 -10.82
CA LYS A 65 8.39 -17.17 -11.52
C LYS A 65 9.70 -17.86 -11.90
N ASP A 66 10.24 -17.51 -13.06
CA ASP A 66 11.52 -17.96 -13.61
C ASP A 66 11.60 -19.47 -13.97
N ALA A 67 10.47 -20.13 -14.21
CA ALA A 67 10.47 -21.53 -14.63
C ALA A 67 11.17 -21.75 -16.00
N HIS A 68 11.27 -20.72 -16.86
CA HIS A 68 12.02 -20.77 -18.10
C HIS A 68 13.53 -21.05 -17.89
N GLN A 69 14.08 -20.66 -16.72
CA GLN A 69 15.47 -20.95 -16.35
C GLN A 69 15.60 -22.31 -15.63
N PHE A 70 14.54 -22.74 -14.98
CA PHE A 70 14.48 -23.96 -14.17
C PHE A 70 13.19 -24.73 -14.47
N PRO A 71 13.07 -25.36 -15.66
CA PRO A 71 11.88 -26.09 -16.04
C PRO A 71 11.54 -27.19 -15.04
N LEU A 72 10.27 -27.31 -14.69
CA LEU A 72 9.76 -28.35 -13.79
C LEU A 72 8.30 -28.69 -14.12
N THR A 73 7.84 -29.81 -13.58
CA THR A 73 6.43 -30.20 -13.62
C THR A 73 5.78 -29.90 -12.27
N LEU A 74 4.69 -29.18 -12.28
CA LEU A 74 3.82 -29.01 -11.14
C LEU A 74 2.80 -30.15 -11.13
N ASP A 75 3.06 -31.18 -10.33
CA ASP A 75 2.27 -32.42 -10.31
C ASP A 75 0.94 -32.23 -9.59
N LYS A 76 0.94 -31.47 -8.49
CA LYS A 76 -0.24 -31.24 -7.70
C LYS A 76 -0.15 -29.92 -6.94
N VAL A 77 -1.29 -29.23 -6.85
CA VAL A 77 -1.53 -28.15 -5.90
C VAL A 77 -2.76 -28.51 -5.09
N SER A 78 -2.64 -28.47 -3.78
CA SER A 78 -3.77 -28.70 -2.86
C SER A 78 -3.80 -27.64 -1.77
N VAL A 79 -4.98 -27.41 -1.21
CA VAL A 79 -5.20 -26.49 -0.10
C VAL A 79 -5.73 -27.25 1.11
N VAL A 80 -5.25 -26.88 2.28
CA VAL A 80 -5.75 -27.34 3.58
C VAL A 80 -6.18 -26.11 4.37
N ILE A 81 -7.46 -26.04 4.72
CA ILE A 81 -8.01 -24.97 5.55
C ILE A 81 -8.37 -25.53 6.92
N ARG A 82 -7.89 -24.85 7.96
CA ARG A 82 -8.13 -25.23 9.36
C ARG A 82 -8.78 -24.09 10.11
N LYS A 83 -9.54 -24.46 11.13
CA LYS A 83 -10.04 -23.54 12.14
C LYS A 83 -9.94 -24.22 13.50
N ASP A 84 -9.42 -23.51 14.51
CA ASP A 84 -9.22 -24.04 15.86
C ASP A 84 -8.49 -25.39 15.88
N GLY A 85 -7.48 -25.55 15.02
CA GLY A 85 -6.68 -26.77 14.86
C GLY A 85 -7.37 -27.93 14.13
N LYS A 86 -8.63 -27.78 13.70
CA LYS A 86 -9.38 -28.81 12.97
C LYS A 86 -9.37 -28.52 11.49
N THR A 87 -9.08 -29.52 10.67
CA THR A 87 -9.21 -29.42 9.20
C THR A 87 -10.68 -29.35 8.82
N LEU A 88 -11.05 -28.26 8.13
CA LEU A 88 -12.39 -28.06 7.61
C LEU A 88 -12.47 -28.42 6.12
N ILE A 89 -11.46 -28.06 5.36
CA ILE A 89 -11.40 -28.29 3.92
C ILE A 89 -10.03 -28.83 3.57
N GLU A 90 -10.01 -29.90 2.78
CA GLU A 90 -8.84 -30.37 2.05
C GLU A 90 -9.26 -30.59 0.60
N LYS A 91 -8.63 -29.87 -0.33
CA LYS A 91 -9.06 -29.87 -1.73
C LYS A 91 -7.86 -29.82 -2.66
N LYS A 92 -7.89 -30.67 -3.70
CA LYS A 92 -6.97 -30.58 -4.84
C LYS A 92 -7.43 -29.42 -5.73
N LEU A 93 -6.52 -28.46 -5.99
CA LEU A 93 -6.78 -27.29 -6.83
C LEU A 93 -6.41 -27.53 -8.29
N LEU A 94 -5.25 -28.14 -8.52
CA LEU A 94 -4.76 -28.44 -9.86
C LEU A 94 -5.39 -29.76 -10.38
N LYS A 95 -6.06 -29.71 -11.53
CA LYS A 95 -6.76 -30.88 -12.11
C LYS A 95 -5.79 -31.93 -12.67
N SER A 96 -4.77 -31.48 -13.38
CA SER A 96 -3.75 -32.32 -14.03
C SER A 96 -2.37 -31.68 -13.91
N PRO A 97 -1.28 -32.44 -13.96
CA PRO A 97 0.08 -31.89 -13.98
C PRO A 97 0.28 -30.85 -15.09
N ILE A 98 1.13 -29.86 -14.84
CA ILE A 98 1.49 -28.80 -15.78
C ILE A 98 3.00 -28.73 -15.88
N GLU A 99 3.52 -28.79 -17.10
CA GLU A 99 4.91 -28.47 -17.38
C GLU A 99 5.08 -26.94 -17.35
N LEU A 100 6.04 -26.46 -16.58
CA LEU A 100 6.32 -25.05 -16.38
C LEU A 100 7.63 -24.71 -17.08
N THR A 101 7.52 -23.92 -18.15
CA THR A 101 8.65 -23.47 -18.97
C THR A 101 8.62 -21.97 -19.22
N GLU A 102 7.57 -21.28 -18.78
CA GLU A 102 7.40 -19.85 -18.99
C GLU A 102 8.13 -19.05 -17.90
N LYS A 103 8.43 -17.77 -18.20
CA LYS A 103 9.02 -16.86 -17.21
C LYS A 103 8.09 -16.66 -16.02
N PHE A 104 6.79 -16.55 -16.28
CA PHE A 104 5.81 -16.19 -15.28
C PHE A 104 4.49 -16.94 -15.53
N LEU A 105 4.09 -17.78 -14.59
CA LEU A 105 2.79 -18.43 -14.58
C LEU A 105 2.06 -18.06 -13.28
N TRP A 106 0.79 -17.67 -13.41
CA TRP A 106 -0.06 -17.46 -12.24
C TRP A 106 -1.47 -18.00 -12.49
N ARG A 107 -2.14 -18.34 -11.41
CA ARG A 107 -3.56 -18.75 -11.39
C ARG A 107 -4.18 -18.36 -10.07
N VAL A 108 -5.45 -17.94 -10.10
CA VAL A 108 -6.27 -17.78 -8.90
C VAL A 108 -7.26 -18.93 -8.83
N TYR A 109 -7.28 -19.62 -7.69
CA TYR A 109 -8.22 -20.69 -7.41
C TYR A 109 -9.23 -20.23 -6.36
N GLU A 110 -10.49 -20.46 -6.60
CA GLU A 110 -11.55 -20.14 -5.65
C GLU A 110 -11.91 -21.35 -4.78
N VAL A 111 -11.94 -21.14 -3.47
CA VAL A 111 -12.34 -22.14 -2.47
C VAL A 111 -13.57 -21.64 -1.74
N PRO A 112 -14.75 -22.30 -1.93
CA PRO A 112 -15.95 -21.93 -1.18
C PRO A 112 -15.75 -22.13 0.33
N LEU A 113 -16.24 -21.15 1.13
CA LEU A 113 -16.16 -21.15 2.59
C LEU A 113 -17.57 -21.05 3.21
N GLU A 114 -18.53 -21.83 2.72
CA GLU A 114 -19.92 -21.77 3.16
C GLU A 114 -20.06 -21.95 4.68
N GLY A 115 -20.69 -20.97 5.36
CA GLY A 115 -20.94 -21.02 6.80
C GLY A 115 -19.71 -20.84 7.69
N ILE A 116 -18.53 -20.57 7.12
CA ILE A 116 -17.29 -20.36 7.88
C ILE A 116 -17.10 -18.86 8.13
N ASN A 117 -16.93 -18.46 9.39
CA ASN A 117 -16.59 -17.10 9.81
C ASN A 117 -15.46 -17.12 10.85
N GLY A 118 -14.81 -15.98 11.06
CA GLY A 118 -13.71 -15.83 12.01
C GLY A 118 -12.34 -16.21 11.40
N ILE A 119 -11.34 -16.38 12.23
CA ILE A 119 -9.97 -16.65 11.77
C ILE A 119 -9.85 -18.09 11.31
N ILE A 120 -9.35 -18.28 10.10
CA ILE A 120 -8.96 -19.57 9.54
C ILE A 120 -7.47 -19.56 9.19
N GLU A 121 -6.90 -20.76 9.12
CA GLU A 121 -5.53 -21.02 8.70
C GLU A 121 -5.56 -21.76 7.36
N CYS A 122 -4.80 -21.25 6.38
CA CYS A 122 -4.73 -21.81 5.03
C CYS A 122 -3.30 -22.17 4.68
N ASP A 123 -3.08 -23.43 4.31
CA ASP A 123 -1.82 -23.93 3.74
C ASP A 123 -2.06 -24.41 2.32
N VAL A 124 -1.20 -23.98 1.40
CA VAL A 124 -1.16 -24.45 0.02
C VAL A 124 0.05 -25.35 -0.16
N ILE A 125 -0.19 -26.58 -0.61
CA ILE A 125 0.82 -27.61 -0.74
C ILE A 125 1.09 -27.85 -2.23
N PHE A 126 2.35 -27.70 -2.62
CA PHE A 126 2.86 -27.93 -3.97
C PHE A 126 3.65 -29.22 -4.01
N GLU A 127 3.27 -30.14 -4.88
CA GLU A 127 4.07 -31.30 -5.25
C GLU A 127 4.66 -31.04 -6.65
N ILE A 128 5.98 -31.02 -6.75
CA ILE A 128 6.70 -30.70 -7.98
C ILE A 128 7.73 -31.77 -8.34
N ASN A 129 8.04 -31.87 -9.62
CA ASN A 129 9.08 -32.74 -10.16
C ASN A 129 10.06 -31.92 -10.99
N ASP A 130 11.34 -31.86 -10.58
CA ASP A 130 12.42 -31.16 -11.27
C ASP A 130 13.15 -32.08 -12.32
N GLY A 131 12.57 -33.21 -12.64
CA GLY A 131 13.16 -34.25 -13.51
C GLY A 131 14.15 -35.17 -12.82
N LYS A 132 14.55 -34.86 -11.58
CA LYS A 132 15.46 -35.66 -10.76
C LYS A 132 14.85 -36.07 -9.42
N ARG A 133 14.01 -35.22 -8.87
CA ARG A 133 13.43 -35.38 -7.52
C ARG A 133 11.97 -34.93 -7.52
N GLN A 134 11.20 -35.59 -6.68
CA GLN A 134 9.91 -35.04 -6.24
C GLN A 134 10.12 -34.23 -4.97
N LEU A 135 9.59 -33.00 -4.97
CA LEU A 135 9.71 -32.07 -3.87
C LEU A 135 8.32 -31.62 -3.43
N THR A 136 8.18 -31.31 -2.15
CA THR A 136 6.94 -30.78 -1.59
C THR A 136 7.24 -29.45 -0.90
N TYR A 137 6.48 -28.41 -1.27
CA TYR A 137 6.57 -27.10 -0.65
C TYR A 137 5.25 -26.70 -0.01
N HIS A 138 5.33 -25.92 1.06
CA HIS A 138 4.18 -25.35 1.76
C HIS A 138 4.23 -23.83 1.63
N ASN A 139 3.21 -23.28 1.02
CA ASN A 139 3.00 -21.86 0.75
C ASN A 139 4.04 -21.21 -0.18
N ASP A 140 5.32 -21.47 -0.02
CA ASP A 140 6.36 -21.00 -0.93
C ASP A 140 7.66 -21.83 -0.82
N ASN A 141 8.59 -21.61 -1.77
CA ASN A 141 9.94 -22.18 -1.76
C ASN A 141 11.04 -21.12 -1.81
N TYR A 142 10.68 -19.84 -1.85
CA TYR A 142 11.65 -18.76 -2.03
C TYR A 142 12.22 -18.32 -0.68
N ARG A 143 13.55 -18.22 -0.59
CA ARG A 143 14.25 -17.98 0.68
C ARG A 143 13.94 -16.64 1.34
N THR A 144 13.47 -15.66 0.55
CA THR A 144 13.09 -14.32 1.02
C THR A 144 11.61 -14.19 1.34
N SER A 145 10.79 -15.22 1.07
CA SER A 145 9.38 -15.26 1.40
C SER A 145 9.11 -15.83 2.79
N SER A 146 7.90 -15.62 3.28
CA SER A 146 7.40 -16.26 4.50
C SER A 146 6.84 -17.63 4.18
N HIS A 147 7.28 -18.65 4.93
CA HIS A 147 6.71 -20.01 4.86
C HIS A 147 5.60 -20.22 5.91
N HIS A 148 5.08 -19.15 6.47
CA HIS A 148 4.03 -19.25 7.49
C HIS A 148 2.69 -19.59 6.87
N THR A 149 1.88 -20.35 7.61
CA THR A 149 0.46 -20.55 7.33
C THR A 149 -0.24 -19.19 7.17
N LEU A 150 -1.01 -19.05 6.10
CA LEU A 150 -1.77 -17.84 5.82
C LEU A 150 -2.95 -17.75 6.79
N LYS A 151 -3.01 -16.68 7.58
CA LYS A 151 -4.12 -16.43 8.51
C LYS A 151 -5.11 -15.48 7.85
N ILE A 152 -6.37 -15.90 7.75
CA ILE A 152 -7.40 -15.18 7.03
C ILE A 152 -8.57 -14.94 7.97
N PHE A 153 -8.99 -13.69 8.09
CA PHE A 153 -10.21 -13.36 8.80
C PHE A 153 -11.40 -13.37 7.83
N VAL A 154 -12.28 -14.35 7.96
CA VAL A 154 -13.55 -14.42 7.23
C VAL A 154 -14.57 -13.57 7.99
N ALA A 155 -14.86 -12.39 7.46
CA ALA A 155 -15.68 -11.40 8.13
C ALA A 155 -17.16 -11.82 8.16
N PRO A 156 -17.84 -11.69 9.31
CA PRO A 156 -19.28 -11.91 9.39
C PRO A 156 -20.10 -10.73 8.85
N LEU A 157 -19.50 -9.56 8.74
CA LEU A 157 -20.10 -8.32 8.25
C LEU A 157 -19.19 -7.67 7.20
N PRO A 158 -19.74 -6.95 6.23
CA PRO A 158 -18.94 -6.21 5.26
C PRO A 158 -18.15 -5.08 5.95
N LEU A 159 -17.17 -4.54 5.23
CA LEU A 159 -16.45 -3.33 5.66
C LEU A 159 -17.44 -2.23 6.06
N PRO A 160 -17.22 -1.52 7.18
CA PRO A 160 -18.01 -0.35 7.52
C PRO A 160 -17.98 0.65 6.37
N ARG A 161 -19.15 0.99 5.80
CA ARG A 161 -19.24 1.90 4.64
C ARG A 161 -20.52 2.71 4.64
N PHE A 162 -20.53 3.76 3.86
CA PHE A 162 -21.71 4.56 3.51
C PHE A 162 -22.04 4.37 2.03
N GLU A 163 -23.20 4.83 1.62
CA GLU A 163 -23.56 4.88 0.21
C GLU A 163 -22.54 5.71 -0.57
N HIS A 164 -22.20 5.28 -1.77
CA HIS A 164 -21.20 5.91 -2.64
C HIS A 164 -19.77 5.99 -2.08
N LEU A 165 -19.46 5.32 -0.96
CA LEU A 165 -18.10 5.20 -0.45
C LEU A 165 -17.43 3.95 -1.03
N HIS A 166 -16.39 4.14 -1.81
CA HIS A 166 -15.58 3.11 -2.45
C HIS A 166 -14.18 3.09 -1.84
N PHE A 167 -13.73 1.92 -1.40
CA PHE A 167 -12.39 1.75 -0.82
C PHE A 167 -11.39 1.28 -1.85
N GLY A 168 -10.16 1.75 -1.73
CA GLY A 168 -9.02 1.31 -2.53
C GLY A 168 -7.69 1.38 -1.82
N GLU A 169 -6.71 0.73 -2.43
CA GLU A 169 -5.30 0.80 -2.10
C GLU A 169 -4.64 1.85 -3.01
N CYS A 170 -3.97 2.86 -2.44
CA CYS A 170 -3.40 3.95 -3.26
C CYS A 170 -1.87 3.93 -3.37
N HIS A 171 -1.20 2.91 -2.85
CA HIS A 171 0.23 2.73 -2.98
C HIS A 171 0.56 1.24 -3.06
N SER A 172 0.64 0.70 -4.27
CA SER A 172 0.93 -0.72 -4.47
C SER A 172 1.74 -0.96 -5.74
N HIS A 173 2.52 -2.05 -5.72
CA HIS A 173 3.40 -2.47 -6.79
C HIS A 173 2.87 -3.75 -7.45
N SER A 174 2.91 -3.77 -8.78
CA SER A 174 2.44 -4.89 -9.59
C SER A 174 3.61 -5.79 -10.02
N SER A 175 3.32 -6.76 -10.88
CA SER A 175 4.35 -7.63 -11.47
C SER A 175 5.36 -6.90 -12.39
N TYR A 176 5.18 -5.60 -12.62
CA TYR A 176 6.17 -4.77 -13.32
C TYR A 176 7.33 -4.34 -12.41
N THR A 177 7.12 -4.27 -11.10
CA THR A 177 8.20 -4.30 -10.11
C THR A 177 8.71 -5.74 -10.01
N ASP A 178 9.82 -6.03 -10.68
CA ASP A 178 10.34 -7.37 -10.90
C ASP A 178 11.86 -7.39 -10.80
N ASP A 179 12.39 -7.25 -9.62
CA ASP A 179 13.79 -7.44 -9.32
C ASP A 179 14.08 -8.81 -8.66
N GLN A 180 15.26 -8.96 -8.07
CA GLN A 180 15.67 -10.21 -7.42
C GLN A 180 14.99 -10.44 -6.07
N VAL A 181 14.53 -9.39 -5.40
CA VAL A 181 14.01 -9.42 -4.01
C VAL A 181 12.57 -9.00 -3.98
N GLU A 182 12.21 -7.99 -4.76
CA GLU A 182 10.88 -7.39 -4.81
C GLU A 182 10.18 -7.81 -6.09
N PHE A 183 8.95 -8.23 -5.97
CA PHE A 183 8.07 -8.39 -7.11
C PHE A 183 6.63 -8.27 -6.63
N GLY A 184 5.84 -7.65 -7.46
CA GLY A 184 4.43 -7.50 -7.20
C GLY A 184 3.59 -8.63 -7.79
N SER A 185 2.31 -8.57 -7.55
CA SER A 185 1.32 -9.52 -8.06
C SER A 185 0.79 -9.06 -9.43
N PRO A 186 0.41 -9.98 -10.34
CA PRO A 186 -0.24 -9.63 -11.59
C PRO A 186 -1.52 -8.83 -11.34
N MET A 187 -1.78 -7.80 -12.15
CA MET A 187 -2.91 -6.89 -11.94
C MET A 187 -4.25 -7.62 -11.92
N GLU A 188 -4.48 -8.58 -12.82
CA GLU A 188 -5.72 -9.36 -12.85
C GLU A 188 -5.92 -10.22 -11.60
N ALA A 189 -4.85 -10.80 -11.06
CA ALA A 189 -4.91 -11.52 -9.78
C ALA A 189 -5.20 -10.54 -8.64
N SER A 190 -4.53 -9.38 -8.63
CA SER A 190 -4.75 -8.35 -7.63
C SER A 190 -6.19 -7.83 -7.61
N ILE A 191 -6.86 -7.73 -8.76
CA ILE A 191 -8.30 -7.41 -8.84
C ILE A 191 -9.13 -8.44 -8.06
N GLN A 192 -8.91 -9.74 -8.33
CA GLN A 192 -9.69 -10.81 -7.70
C GLN A 192 -9.49 -10.84 -6.17
N LEU A 193 -8.24 -10.71 -5.72
CA LEU A 193 -7.94 -10.67 -4.30
C LEU A 193 -8.46 -9.39 -3.62
N SER A 194 -8.41 -8.26 -4.31
CA SER A 194 -8.92 -6.97 -3.82
C SER A 194 -10.43 -6.95 -3.67
N LEU A 195 -11.15 -7.52 -4.63
CA LEU A 195 -12.61 -7.69 -4.52
C LEU A 195 -12.99 -8.52 -3.29
N ALA A 196 -12.23 -9.57 -3.01
CA ALA A 196 -12.43 -10.39 -1.81
C ALA A 196 -12.14 -9.64 -0.50
N LEU A 197 -11.23 -8.65 -0.50
CA LEU A 197 -11.00 -7.71 0.60
C LEU A 197 -12.11 -6.66 0.77
N GLY A 198 -12.99 -6.49 -0.22
CA GLY A 198 -14.03 -5.45 -0.24
C GLY A 198 -13.57 -4.13 -0.86
N LEU A 199 -12.47 -4.12 -1.62
CA LEU A 199 -11.98 -2.96 -2.36
C LEU A 199 -12.69 -2.84 -3.71
N SER A 200 -12.74 -1.63 -4.25
CA SER A 200 -13.31 -1.31 -5.56
C SER A 200 -12.28 -0.80 -6.55
N PHE A 201 -11.10 -0.43 -6.08
CA PHE A 201 -10.01 0.06 -6.91
C PHE A 201 -8.65 -0.14 -6.23
N PHE A 202 -7.58 -0.07 -7.01
CA PHE A 202 -6.24 0.20 -6.50
C PHE A 202 -5.47 1.08 -7.47
N CYS A 203 -4.45 1.78 -6.93
CA CYS A 203 -3.49 2.51 -7.73
C CYS A 203 -2.26 1.63 -7.94
N VAL A 204 -1.87 1.41 -9.20
CA VAL A 204 -0.62 0.75 -9.54
C VAL A 204 0.45 1.83 -9.60
N THR A 205 1.44 1.73 -8.72
CA THR A 205 2.48 2.75 -8.52
C THR A 205 3.86 2.11 -8.50
N ASP A 206 4.14 1.28 -9.52
CA ASP A 206 5.43 0.62 -9.66
C ASP A 206 6.57 1.66 -9.70
N HIS A 207 7.74 1.25 -9.23
CA HIS A 207 8.90 2.12 -9.19
C HIS A 207 9.37 2.52 -10.60
N SER A 208 9.73 3.77 -10.77
CA SER A 208 10.26 4.28 -12.04
C SER A 208 11.48 3.48 -12.52
N TYR A 209 12.36 3.07 -11.61
CA TYR A 209 13.55 2.31 -11.95
C TYR A 209 13.27 0.87 -12.42
N ASP A 210 12.11 0.30 -12.11
CA ASP A 210 11.68 -0.98 -12.67
C ASP A 210 10.99 -0.80 -14.02
N LEU A 211 10.30 0.34 -14.21
CA LEU A 211 9.49 0.60 -15.40
C LEU A 211 10.30 1.01 -16.63
N ASP A 212 11.56 1.43 -16.49
CA ASP A 212 12.46 1.71 -17.59
C ASP A 212 13.38 0.54 -17.97
N ASP A 213 13.17 -0.63 -17.37
CA ASP A 213 13.91 -1.85 -17.66
C ASP A 213 13.49 -2.53 -18.97
N SER A 214 14.41 -3.35 -19.47
CA SER A 214 14.09 -4.40 -20.43
C SER A 214 13.15 -5.44 -19.79
N VAL A 215 12.18 -5.94 -20.57
CA VAL A 215 11.19 -6.92 -20.10
C VAL A 215 11.81 -8.18 -19.49
N ASP A 216 12.95 -8.60 -20.03
CA ASP A 216 13.60 -9.86 -19.63
C ASP A 216 14.79 -9.68 -18.67
N ASN A 217 15.21 -8.45 -18.41
CA ASN A 217 16.40 -8.21 -17.61
C ASN A 217 16.33 -6.87 -16.85
N TYR A 218 16.00 -6.93 -15.58
CA TYR A 218 15.89 -5.78 -14.68
C TYR A 218 17.23 -5.00 -14.45
N LEU A 219 18.35 -5.51 -14.94
CA LEU A 219 19.67 -4.82 -14.86
C LEU A 219 19.99 -4.01 -16.12
N VAL A 220 19.07 -3.94 -17.08
CA VAL A 220 19.29 -3.29 -18.37
C VAL A 220 18.10 -2.38 -18.68
N ASN A 221 18.33 -1.08 -18.59
CA ASN A 221 17.33 -0.10 -18.96
C ASN A 221 17.12 -0.09 -20.49
N ASP A 222 15.87 0.08 -20.92
CA ASP A 222 15.49 0.19 -22.34
C ASP A 222 14.84 1.56 -22.60
N SER A 223 15.50 2.38 -23.41
CA SER A 223 15.04 3.72 -23.74
C SER A 223 13.68 3.77 -24.46
N ASN A 224 13.19 2.64 -24.99
CA ASN A 224 11.86 2.52 -25.57
C ASN A 224 10.77 2.30 -24.51
N LEU A 225 11.15 2.14 -23.23
CA LEU A 225 10.25 1.99 -22.09
C LEU A 225 9.21 0.87 -22.27
N PRO A 226 9.62 -0.36 -22.61
CA PRO A 226 8.66 -1.41 -22.94
C PRO A 226 7.79 -1.81 -21.75
N LYS A 227 8.33 -1.89 -20.52
CA LYS A 227 7.55 -2.19 -19.32
C LYS A 227 6.53 -1.10 -19.02
N TRP A 228 6.93 0.18 -19.10
CA TRP A 228 6.02 1.31 -18.94
C TRP A 228 4.85 1.25 -19.93
N ASN A 229 5.14 1.03 -21.20
CA ASN A 229 4.12 0.96 -22.24
C ASN A 229 3.16 -0.23 -22.03
N LEU A 230 3.69 -1.40 -21.62
CA LEU A 230 2.89 -2.57 -21.30
C LEU A 230 2.00 -2.32 -20.07
N LEU A 231 2.51 -1.69 -19.01
CA LEU A 231 1.73 -1.31 -17.84
C LEU A 231 0.56 -0.42 -18.24
N GLN A 232 0.80 0.64 -19.04
CA GLN A 232 -0.25 1.55 -19.49
C GLN A 232 -1.34 0.82 -20.28
N GLN A 233 -0.95 -0.08 -21.17
CA GLN A 233 -1.87 -0.89 -21.96
C GLN A 233 -2.66 -1.86 -21.08
N GLU A 234 -1.99 -2.56 -20.13
CA GLU A 234 -2.65 -3.51 -19.24
C GLU A 234 -3.70 -2.83 -18.37
N VAL A 235 -3.43 -1.60 -17.85
CA VAL A 235 -4.41 -0.82 -17.11
C VAL A 235 -5.64 -0.52 -17.97
N ASP A 236 -5.46 -0.06 -19.22
CA ASP A 236 -6.57 0.20 -20.14
C ASP A 236 -7.37 -1.08 -20.43
N ASP A 237 -6.68 -2.20 -20.67
CA ASP A 237 -7.29 -3.51 -20.94
C ASP A 237 -8.10 -4.03 -19.73
N GLN A 238 -7.54 -3.97 -18.53
CA GLN A 238 -8.23 -4.41 -17.30
C GLN A 238 -9.42 -3.53 -16.98
N ASN A 239 -9.30 -2.22 -17.09
CA ASN A 239 -10.42 -1.29 -16.86
C ASN A 239 -11.54 -1.47 -17.88
N SER A 240 -11.23 -1.87 -19.11
CA SER A 240 -12.23 -2.16 -20.14
C SER A 240 -13.03 -3.46 -19.87
N LYS A 241 -12.40 -4.44 -19.21
CA LYS A 241 -12.99 -5.75 -18.91
C LYS A 241 -13.79 -5.77 -17.60
N ASN A 242 -13.43 -4.91 -16.64
CA ASN A 242 -13.97 -4.94 -15.28
C ASN A 242 -14.94 -3.79 -15.04
N MET A 243 -16.25 -4.10 -14.91
CA MET A 243 -17.28 -3.09 -14.62
C MET A 243 -17.32 -2.65 -13.14
N ASN A 244 -16.87 -3.52 -12.23
CA ASN A 244 -17.02 -3.33 -10.78
C ASN A 244 -15.70 -3.06 -10.07
N PHE A 245 -14.61 -2.93 -10.81
CA PHE A 245 -13.30 -2.67 -10.27
C PHE A 245 -12.51 -1.76 -11.22
N VAL A 246 -11.68 -0.87 -10.65
CA VAL A 246 -10.86 0.06 -11.43
C VAL A 246 -9.41 0.02 -10.97
N ILE A 247 -8.49 -0.03 -11.90
CA ILE A 247 -7.08 0.24 -11.67
C ILE A 247 -6.83 1.72 -12.02
N VAL A 248 -6.28 2.46 -11.09
CA VAL A 248 -5.78 3.81 -11.31
C VAL A 248 -4.30 3.70 -11.66
N ARG A 249 -3.93 4.20 -12.85
CA ARG A 249 -2.51 4.24 -13.24
C ARG A 249 -1.72 5.20 -12.39
N GLY A 250 -0.48 4.91 -12.15
CA GLY A 250 0.42 5.74 -11.39
C GLY A 250 1.88 5.32 -11.56
N GLU A 251 2.73 5.94 -10.77
CA GLU A 251 4.17 5.72 -10.76
C GLU A 251 4.72 6.19 -9.40
N GLU A 252 5.60 5.42 -8.78
CA GLU A 252 6.39 5.89 -7.67
C GLU A 252 7.76 6.33 -8.18
N VAL A 253 7.98 7.64 -8.24
CA VAL A 253 9.20 8.23 -8.77
C VAL A 253 10.20 8.48 -7.65
N THR A 254 11.38 7.88 -7.72
CA THR A 254 12.50 8.29 -6.87
C THR A 254 13.05 9.62 -7.38
N CYS A 255 13.00 10.65 -6.55
CA CYS A 255 13.47 11.99 -6.90
C CYS A 255 14.31 12.61 -5.79
N ARG A 256 14.96 13.74 -6.07
CA ARG A 256 15.83 14.44 -5.13
C ARG A 256 15.06 15.49 -4.34
N ASN A 257 15.18 15.45 -3.01
CA ASN A 257 14.73 16.53 -2.16
C ASN A 257 15.69 17.74 -2.23
N SER A 258 15.35 18.81 -1.52
CA SER A 258 16.13 20.04 -1.45
C SER A 258 17.55 19.92 -0.85
N LYS A 259 17.95 18.72 -0.41
CA LYS A 259 19.31 18.37 0.03
C LYS A 259 19.95 17.29 -0.85
N ASP A 260 19.48 17.10 -2.07
CA ASP A 260 19.95 16.07 -3.00
C ASP A 260 19.90 14.65 -2.41
N GLN A 261 18.92 14.36 -1.54
CA GLN A 261 18.67 13.03 -1.02
C GLN A 261 17.49 12.41 -1.76
N ASN A 262 17.54 11.10 -2.01
CA ASN A 262 16.46 10.37 -2.66
C ASN A 262 15.26 10.24 -1.73
N ILE A 263 14.12 10.58 -2.27
CA ILE A 263 12.79 10.43 -1.67
C ILE A 263 11.83 9.91 -2.72
N HIS A 264 10.66 9.47 -2.31
CA HIS A 264 9.64 8.99 -3.23
C HIS A 264 8.49 9.99 -3.40
N LEU A 265 8.02 10.10 -4.65
CA LEU A 265 6.88 10.90 -5.06
C LEU A 265 5.89 10.00 -5.81
N LEU A 266 4.66 9.88 -5.32
CA LEU A 266 3.59 9.20 -6.04
C LEU A 266 2.98 10.15 -7.07
N LEU A 267 2.83 9.68 -8.28
CA LEU A 267 2.08 10.31 -9.35
C LEU A 267 0.88 9.42 -9.72
N LEU A 268 -0.33 9.94 -9.64
CA LEU A 268 -1.54 9.21 -10.01
C LEU A 268 -2.19 9.84 -11.24
N GLY A 269 -2.58 9.01 -12.19
CA GLY A 269 -3.18 9.44 -13.45
C GLY A 269 -2.17 9.88 -14.50
N ASN A 270 -0.86 9.68 -14.28
CA ASN A 270 0.17 10.10 -15.23
C ASN A 270 0.29 9.12 -16.40
N ARG A 271 0.48 9.70 -17.60
CA ARG A 271 0.76 8.96 -18.86
C ARG A 271 2.14 9.28 -19.42
N LYS A 272 2.90 10.11 -18.73
CA LYS A 272 4.27 10.47 -19.06
C LYS A 272 5.21 9.84 -18.05
N PHE A 273 6.18 9.07 -18.51
CA PHE A 273 7.20 8.46 -17.67
C PHE A 273 8.18 9.49 -17.09
N PHE A 274 8.61 9.29 -15.84
CA PHE A 274 9.66 10.07 -15.19
C PHE A 274 10.80 9.17 -14.74
N HIS A 275 12.02 9.45 -15.19
CA HIS A 275 13.19 8.72 -14.72
C HIS A 275 13.44 8.95 -13.22
N GLY A 276 13.69 7.88 -12.50
CA GLY A 276 13.91 7.90 -11.05
C GLY A 276 14.74 6.72 -10.55
N SER A 277 16.03 6.65 -10.94
CA SER A 277 16.90 5.48 -10.69
C SER A 277 17.65 5.53 -9.35
N GLY A 278 17.53 6.59 -8.56
CA GLY A 278 18.52 6.90 -7.50
C GLY A 278 18.67 5.89 -6.38
N ASP A 279 17.63 5.17 -5.97
CA ASP A 279 17.71 4.13 -4.94
C ASP A 279 17.35 2.72 -5.42
N GLY A 280 17.07 2.55 -6.70
CA GLY A 280 16.96 1.23 -7.33
C GLY A 280 18.25 0.42 -7.28
N ALA A 281 19.38 1.10 -7.05
CA ALA A 281 20.71 0.50 -6.93
C ALA A 281 21.15 -0.36 -8.12
N GLU A 282 20.56 -0.17 -9.27
CA GLU A 282 20.85 -0.91 -10.50
C GLU A 282 22.26 -0.63 -11.04
N LEU A 283 22.71 0.60 -10.87
CA LEU A 283 24.02 1.05 -11.35
C LEU A 283 24.96 1.30 -10.17
N TRP A 284 26.11 0.63 -10.17
CA TRP A 284 27.15 0.82 -9.15
C TRP A 284 27.47 2.28 -8.89
N LEU A 285 27.35 2.70 -7.64
CA LEU A 285 27.68 4.05 -7.15
C LEU A 285 26.87 5.20 -7.78
N LYS A 286 25.93 4.94 -8.68
CA LYS A 286 25.00 5.94 -9.19
C LYS A 286 23.75 5.93 -8.30
N THR A 287 23.82 6.66 -7.19
CA THR A 287 22.75 6.73 -6.19
C THR A 287 22.06 8.09 -6.16
N CYS A 288 22.16 8.87 -7.23
CA CYS A 288 21.52 10.18 -7.35
C CYS A 288 20.45 10.11 -8.43
N SER A 289 19.21 10.35 -8.06
CA SER A 289 18.10 10.40 -9.01
C SER A 289 18.28 11.51 -10.04
N GLU A 290 17.73 11.33 -11.23
CA GLU A 290 17.84 12.24 -12.36
C GLU A 290 17.13 13.56 -12.09
N ASN A 291 15.95 13.50 -11.47
CA ASN A 291 15.06 14.63 -11.29
C ASN A 291 14.97 15.04 -9.81
N SER A 292 14.81 16.33 -9.57
CA SER A 292 14.35 16.88 -8.29
C SER A 292 12.83 16.90 -8.20
N ILE A 293 12.28 17.08 -7.00
CA ILE A 293 10.85 17.29 -6.79
C ILE A 293 10.31 18.40 -7.70
N ASP A 294 10.99 19.56 -7.72
CA ASP A 294 10.54 20.73 -8.47
C ASP A 294 10.57 20.48 -9.98
N GLU A 295 11.57 19.77 -10.51
CA GLU A 295 11.64 19.41 -11.93
C GLU A 295 10.47 18.52 -12.34
N ILE A 296 10.11 17.52 -11.53
CA ILE A 296 8.96 16.66 -11.79
C ILE A 296 7.66 17.46 -11.69
N LEU A 297 7.44 18.13 -10.57
CA LEU A 297 6.20 18.87 -10.32
C LEU A 297 5.95 19.97 -11.36
N ASN A 298 6.98 20.64 -11.86
CA ASN A 298 6.85 21.60 -12.96
C ASN A 298 6.56 20.97 -14.32
N SER A 299 6.72 19.63 -14.44
CA SER A 299 6.60 18.90 -15.72
C SER A 299 5.36 18.03 -15.81
N ILE A 300 4.62 17.81 -14.70
CA ILE A 300 3.38 17.04 -14.70
C ILE A 300 2.23 17.86 -15.29
N GLU A 301 1.26 17.17 -15.89
CA GLU A 301 0.02 17.77 -16.36
C GLU A 301 -0.88 18.16 -15.16
N PRO A 302 -1.72 19.20 -15.30
CA PRO A 302 -2.62 19.62 -14.21
C PRO A 302 -3.63 18.55 -13.73
N SER A 303 -3.87 17.53 -14.54
CA SER A 303 -4.76 16.40 -14.21
C SER A 303 -4.06 15.32 -13.39
N VAL A 304 -2.74 15.32 -13.33
CA VAL A 304 -1.94 14.35 -12.57
C VAL A 304 -1.89 14.77 -11.11
N LEU A 305 -2.19 13.83 -10.23
CA LEU A 305 -2.13 14.05 -8.79
C LEU A 305 -0.78 13.60 -8.25
N SER A 306 -0.19 14.42 -7.39
CA SER A 306 1.14 14.17 -6.82
C SER A 306 1.09 14.13 -5.29
N PHE A 307 1.68 13.08 -4.70
CA PHE A 307 1.69 12.89 -3.26
C PHE A 307 3.09 12.60 -2.73
N ALA A 308 3.46 13.27 -1.63
CA ALA A 308 4.66 12.91 -0.89
C ALA A 308 4.49 11.51 -0.30
N ALA A 309 5.19 10.51 -0.84
CA ALA A 309 5.10 9.12 -0.40
C ALA A 309 5.82 8.95 0.94
N HIS A 310 5.16 8.30 1.92
CA HIS A 310 5.69 7.97 3.27
C HIS A 310 6.80 8.94 3.78
N PRO A 311 6.55 10.27 3.79
CA PRO A 311 7.61 11.30 3.78
C PRO A 311 8.44 11.37 5.06
N LYS A 312 7.95 10.78 6.15
CA LYS A 312 8.59 10.83 7.47
C LYS A 312 9.01 9.45 7.97
N GLU A 313 8.94 8.40 7.13
CA GLU A 313 9.40 7.08 7.52
C GLU A 313 10.86 7.06 7.96
N ARG A 314 11.16 6.07 8.80
CA ARG A 314 12.50 5.93 9.36
C ARG A 314 13.46 5.39 8.31
N VAL A 315 14.44 6.19 7.96
CA VAL A 315 15.55 5.80 7.06
C VAL A 315 16.67 5.19 7.87
N SER A 316 17.07 3.97 7.54
CA SER A 316 18.22 3.31 8.18
C SER A 316 19.54 4.02 7.82
N ILE A 317 20.58 3.86 8.66
CA ILE A 317 21.89 4.43 8.39
C ILE A 317 22.47 3.89 7.07
N LEU A 318 22.24 2.61 6.78
CA LEU A 318 22.70 1.97 5.54
C LEU A 318 22.01 2.55 4.30
N GLN A 319 20.70 2.67 4.31
CA GLN A 319 19.97 3.31 3.22
C GLN A 319 20.42 4.75 2.96
N ARG A 320 20.69 5.50 4.05
CA ARG A 320 21.21 6.87 3.92
C ARG A 320 22.59 6.93 3.29
N LEU A 321 23.49 6.03 3.67
CA LEU A 321 24.87 6.02 3.18
C LEU A 321 24.99 5.41 1.79
N LEU A 322 24.29 4.30 1.53
CA LEU A 322 24.42 3.52 0.29
C LEU A 322 23.50 4.00 -0.82
N LEU A 323 22.29 4.47 -0.46
CA LEU A 323 21.25 4.90 -1.41
C LEU A 323 20.98 6.39 -1.37
N ARG A 324 21.68 7.16 -0.55
CA ARG A 324 21.36 8.57 -0.30
C ARG A 324 19.90 8.82 0.12
N ARG A 325 19.22 7.79 0.66
CA ARG A 325 17.82 7.89 1.07
C ARG A 325 17.65 8.98 2.14
N GLY A 326 16.66 9.86 1.94
CA GLY A 326 16.34 10.96 2.81
C GLY A 326 14.89 10.94 3.28
N LYS A 327 14.47 12.07 3.84
CA LYS A 327 13.08 12.36 4.21
C LYS A 327 12.65 13.64 3.50
N TRP A 328 11.37 13.80 3.30
CA TRP A 328 10.79 15.07 2.89
C TRP A 328 11.06 16.15 3.95
N LEU A 329 11.61 17.28 3.55
CA LEU A 329 11.90 18.43 4.40
C LEU A 329 10.75 19.43 4.32
N GLN A 330 10.69 20.39 5.25
CA GLN A 330 9.63 21.39 5.29
C GLN A 330 9.50 22.17 3.98
N GLN A 331 10.61 22.52 3.37
CA GLN A 331 10.65 23.27 2.12
C GLN A 331 10.22 22.45 0.89
N ASP A 332 10.26 21.11 0.96
CA ASP A 332 9.84 20.25 -0.14
C ASP A 332 8.30 20.18 -0.28
N PHE A 333 7.54 20.62 0.76
CA PHE A 333 6.06 20.68 0.74
C PHE A 333 5.50 22.02 0.23
N ILE A 334 6.34 22.91 -0.31
CA ILE A 334 5.91 24.27 -0.68
C ILE A 334 5.34 24.32 -2.10
N HIS A 335 5.72 23.40 -2.98
CA HIS A 335 5.37 23.45 -4.39
C HIS A 335 3.85 23.40 -4.60
N HIS A 336 3.32 24.31 -5.44
CA HIS A 336 1.88 24.51 -5.64
C HIS A 336 1.18 23.33 -6.34
N GLN A 337 1.92 22.52 -7.10
CA GLN A 337 1.39 21.31 -7.75
C GLN A 337 1.49 20.06 -6.87
N LEU A 338 2.04 20.15 -5.65
CA LEU A 338 1.97 19.04 -4.72
C LEU A 338 0.53 18.94 -4.19
N THR A 339 -0.17 17.90 -4.61
CA THR A 339 -1.58 17.65 -4.25
C THR A 339 -1.75 17.29 -2.79
N GLY A 340 -0.84 16.46 -2.27
CA GLY A 340 -1.02 15.95 -0.91
C GLY A 340 0.13 15.14 -0.35
N ILE A 341 -0.20 14.39 0.69
CA ILE A 341 0.75 13.60 1.47
C ILE A 341 0.17 12.20 1.75
N GLN A 342 0.96 11.17 1.51
CA GLN A 342 0.65 9.80 1.88
C GLN A 342 1.54 9.41 3.07
N PHE A 343 1.13 9.78 4.29
CA PHE A 343 1.85 9.44 5.52
C PHE A 343 1.34 8.17 6.21
N ILE A 344 0.23 7.64 5.74
CA ILE A 344 -0.37 6.40 6.21
C ILE A 344 0.17 5.28 5.34
N ASN A 345 1.12 4.50 5.90
CA ASN A 345 1.85 3.47 5.18
C ASN A 345 1.90 2.18 6.01
N GLY A 346 0.95 1.28 5.77
CA GLY A 346 0.85 -0.04 6.38
C GLY A 346 0.52 -0.07 7.89
N HIS A 347 0.92 0.91 8.69
CA HIS A 347 0.66 0.93 10.13
C HIS A 347 0.84 2.33 10.77
N VAL A 348 0.31 2.47 11.98
CA VAL A 348 0.50 3.68 12.80
C VAL A 348 1.88 3.65 13.45
N SER A 349 2.82 4.39 12.88
CA SER A 349 4.24 4.47 13.27
C SER A 349 4.62 5.86 13.79
N GLU A 350 5.88 6.04 14.17
CA GLU A 350 6.42 7.38 14.40
C GLU A 350 6.34 8.25 13.13
N GLY A 351 6.60 7.66 11.95
CA GLY A 351 6.47 8.33 10.65
C GLY A 351 5.05 8.79 10.37
N PHE A 352 4.04 7.99 10.75
CA PHE A 352 2.63 8.37 10.72
C PHE A 352 2.38 9.66 11.51
N TRP A 353 2.80 9.72 12.79
CA TRP A 353 2.54 10.90 13.64
C TRP A 353 3.29 12.15 13.16
N GLN A 354 4.52 12.00 12.68
CA GLN A 354 5.27 13.11 12.09
C GLN A 354 4.62 13.62 10.80
N GLY A 355 4.13 12.71 9.95
CA GLY A 355 3.41 13.05 8.73
C GLY A 355 2.05 13.69 9.01
N TYR A 356 1.30 13.17 9.99
CA TYR A 356 0.05 13.75 10.48
C TYR A 356 0.26 15.20 10.94
N GLN A 357 1.30 15.45 11.74
CA GLN A 357 1.62 16.80 12.20
C GLN A 357 1.94 17.73 11.02
N GLN A 358 2.76 17.25 10.06
CA GLN A 358 3.10 17.99 8.84
C GLN A 358 1.85 18.36 8.02
N TRP A 359 0.88 17.44 7.92
CA TRP A 359 -0.39 17.68 7.26
C TRP A 359 -1.20 18.79 7.95
N ILE A 360 -1.35 18.71 9.28
CA ILE A 360 -2.08 19.73 10.05
C ILE A 360 -1.43 21.10 9.92
N GLU A 361 -0.11 21.17 9.99
CA GLU A 361 0.64 22.43 9.79
C GLU A 361 0.32 23.05 8.42
N ALA A 362 0.34 22.24 7.35
CA ALA A 362 0.00 22.71 6.01
C ALA A 362 -1.45 23.21 5.90
N LEU A 363 -2.42 22.52 6.52
CA LEU A 363 -3.81 22.96 6.57
C LEU A 363 -3.95 24.30 7.30
N LEU A 364 -3.24 24.49 8.42
CA LEU A 364 -3.24 25.74 9.20
C LEU A 364 -2.53 26.90 8.47
N GLU A 365 -1.63 26.60 7.55
CA GLU A 365 -1.08 27.58 6.61
C GLU A 365 -2.07 27.96 5.50
N GLY A 366 -3.23 27.30 5.44
CA GLY A 366 -4.26 27.50 4.42
C GLY A 366 -4.02 26.76 3.11
N LYS A 367 -3.08 25.82 3.09
CA LYS A 367 -2.82 24.94 1.94
C LYS A 367 -3.87 23.82 1.90
N ARG A 368 -4.40 23.55 0.71
CA ARG A 368 -5.31 22.41 0.48
C ARG A 368 -4.51 21.11 0.31
N MET A 369 -3.73 20.76 1.30
CA MET A 369 -2.95 19.52 1.33
C MET A 369 -3.88 18.34 1.60
N LEU A 370 -4.03 17.42 0.63
CA LEU A 370 -4.86 16.23 0.78
C LEU A 370 -4.10 15.10 1.47
N VAL A 371 -4.83 14.15 2.07
CA VAL A 371 -4.24 12.94 2.63
C VAL A 371 -4.73 11.71 1.89
N LEU A 372 -3.81 10.78 1.59
CA LEU A 372 -4.08 9.44 1.11
C LEU A 372 -3.53 8.38 2.09
N ALA A 373 -4.09 7.19 2.03
CA ALA A 373 -3.56 5.99 2.64
C ALA A 373 -3.18 4.95 1.58
N GLY A 374 -2.14 4.20 1.85
CA GLY A 374 -1.71 3.06 1.07
C GLY A 374 -0.75 2.21 1.89
N ASP A 375 -0.42 1.04 1.41
CA ASP A 375 0.38 0.07 2.15
C ASP A 375 1.81 -0.07 1.61
N ASP A 376 2.12 0.49 0.44
CA ASP A 376 3.40 0.28 -0.25
C ASP A 376 3.63 -1.24 -0.44
N ALA A 377 2.54 -1.90 -0.87
CA ALA A 377 2.47 -3.34 -0.90
C ALA A 377 3.04 -3.91 -2.20
N HIS A 378 4.00 -4.82 -2.07
CA HIS A 378 4.63 -5.50 -3.20
C HIS A 378 3.95 -6.85 -3.48
N GLY A 379 2.67 -6.81 -3.86
CA GLY A 379 1.85 -7.98 -4.17
C GLY A 379 1.64 -8.95 -3.01
N ASN A 380 1.85 -8.50 -1.77
CA ASN A 380 1.67 -9.30 -0.58
C ASN A 380 0.30 -9.04 0.05
N PHE A 381 -0.61 -9.97 -0.13
CA PHE A 381 -1.95 -9.95 0.45
C PHE A 381 -2.01 -10.54 1.86
N ASN A 382 -1.08 -11.46 2.19
CA ASN A 382 -0.99 -12.11 3.50
C ASN A 382 0.41 -12.65 3.80
N ARG A 383 1.25 -12.84 2.78
CA ARG A 383 2.62 -13.32 2.95
C ARG A 383 3.55 -12.19 3.36
N PHE A 384 4.63 -12.55 4.04
CA PHE A 384 5.71 -11.62 4.40
C PHE A 384 7.00 -12.10 3.76
N ARG A 385 7.83 -11.18 3.29
CA ARG A 385 9.19 -11.51 2.87
C ARG A 385 10.10 -11.69 4.07
N GLN A 386 11.03 -12.61 3.98
CA GLN A 386 12.10 -12.78 4.94
C GLN A 386 13.39 -13.15 4.22
N ILE A 387 14.48 -12.47 4.54
CA ILE A 387 15.81 -12.86 4.05
C ILE A 387 16.43 -13.79 5.09
N GLY A 388 16.62 -15.05 4.71
CA GLY A 388 17.26 -16.07 5.54
C GLY A 388 18.73 -16.25 5.13
N ILE A 389 19.65 -15.83 6.00
CA ILE A 389 21.06 -16.14 5.87
C ILE A 389 21.52 -16.98 7.07
N PRO A 390 22.62 -17.73 6.94
CA PRO A 390 23.14 -18.46 8.09
C PRO A 390 23.26 -17.55 9.31
N PHE A 391 22.62 -17.96 10.41
CA PHE A 391 22.60 -17.28 11.71
C PHE A 391 21.82 -15.96 11.79
N LEU A 392 21.21 -15.44 10.70
CA LEU A 392 20.41 -14.23 10.73
C LEU A 392 19.16 -14.37 9.86
N LYS A 393 17.99 -14.06 10.43
CA LYS A 393 16.74 -13.89 9.68
C LYS A 393 16.33 -12.43 9.76
N ILE A 394 16.32 -11.76 8.62
CA ILE A 394 15.73 -10.43 8.48
C ILE A 394 14.29 -10.68 8.03
N ARG A 395 13.33 -10.26 8.83
CA ARG A 395 11.91 -10.30 8.46
C ARG A 395 11.49 -8.92 8.03
N GLU A 396 10.86 -8.85 6.88
CA GLU A 396 10.01 -7.72 6.58
C GLU A 396 8.85 -7.72 7.58
N THR A 397 8.54 -6.58 8.12
CA THR A 397 7.46 -6.48 9.09
C THR A 397 6.13 -6.63 8.35
N GLY A 398 5.20 -7.45 8.86
CA GLY A 398 3.90 -7.74 8.23
C GLY A 398 2.90 -6.58 8.26
N TYR A 399 3.39 -5.36 8.11
CA TYR A 399 2.56 -4.16 8.17
C TYR A 399 2.11 -3.69 6.79
N GLN A 400 2.87 -3.99 5.73
CA GLN A 400 2.60 -3.56 4.37
C GLN A 400 1.77 -4.61 3.61
N LEU A 401 0.63 -5.00 4.18
CA LEU A 401 -0.30 -5.93 3.53
C LEU A 401 -1.28 -5.15 2.67
N PHE A 402 -1.44 -5.58 1.43
CA PHE A 402 -2.30 -4.96 0.44
C PHE A 402 -3.72 -4.73 0.96
N GLY A 403 -4.19 -3.48 0.90
CA GLY A 403 -5.53 -3.06 1.29
C GLY A 403 -5.80 -3.05 2.80
N LYS A 404 -4.77 -3.07 3.64
CA LYS A 404 -4.91 -2.90 5.08
C LYS A 404 -5.21 -1.45 5.44
N MET A 405 -4.41 -0.52 4.92
CA MET A 405 -4.64 0.92 5.01
C MET A 405 -5.36 1.39 3.75
N ARG A 406 -6.56 1.90 3.89
CA ARG A 406 -7.47 2.17 2.77
C ARG A 406 -7.73 3.65 2.57
N THR A 407 -7.77 4.05 1.32
CA THR A 407 -8.33 5.32 0.88
C THR A 407 -9.79 5.09 0.48
N GLY A 408 -10.72 5.73 1.16
CA GLY A 408 -12.13 5.70 0.82
C GLY A 408 -12.50 6.96 0.03
N VAL A 409 -13.06 6.80 -1.16
CA VAL A 409 -13.50 7.90 -2.01
C VAL A 409 -15.02 7.94 -2.16
N TYR A 410 -15.62 9.13 -2.05
CA TYR A 410 -17.05 9.33 -2.29
C TYR A 410 -17.29 9.69 -3.75
N LEU A 411 -17.97 8.80 -4.51
CA LEU A 411 -18.28 9.01 -5.92
C LEU A 411 -19.54 8.24 -6.35
N GLN A 412 -20.22 8.73 -7.39
CA GLN A 412 -21.49 8.16 -7.88
C GLN A 412 -21.28 6.99 -8.84
N SER A 413 -20.21 7.02 -9.62
CA SER A 413 -19.90 5.98 -10.60
C SER A 413 -18.41 5.70 -10.63
N LEU A 414 -18.07 4.41 -10.69
CA LEU A 414 -16.71 3.92 -10.62
C LEU A 414 -16.03 4.03 -12.00
N SER A 415 -14.99 4.86 -12.09
CA SER A 415 -14.08 4.95 -13.23
C SER A 415 -12.77 5.60 -12.77
N GLU A 416 -11.67 5.37 -13.48
CA GLU A 416 -10.36 5.98 -13.19
C GLU A 416 -10.47 7.51 -13.10
N GLU A 417 -11.12 8.14 -14.07
CA GLU A 417 -11.32 9.59 -14.11
C GLU A 417 -12.12 10.10 -12.89
N ASN A 418 -13.19 9.40 -12.49
CA ASN A 418 -14.01 9.81 -11.36
C ASN A 418 -13.29 9.62 -10.02
N ILE A 419 -12.47 8.56 -9.88
CA ILE A 419 -11.61 8.35 -8.70
C ILE A 419 -10.61 9.49 -8.59
N LEU A 420 -9.86 9.78 -9.66
CA LEU A 420 -8.89 10.88 -9.69
C LEU A 420 -9.54 12.22 -9.38
N ARG A 421 -10.73 12.49 -9.97
CA ARG A 421 -11.50 13.72 -9.70
C ARG A 421 -11.97 13.79 -8.24
N ALA A 422 -12.44 12.69 -7.66
CA ALA A 422 -12.86 12.64 -6.26
C ALA A 422 -11.68 12.87 -5.31
N ILE A 423 -10.53 12.25 -5.58
CA ILE A 423 -9.29 12.49 -4.83
C ILE A 423 -8.87 13.94 -4.97
N HIS A 424 -8.79 14.50 -6.19
CA HIS A 424 -8.43 15.90 -6.43
C HIS A 424 -9.32 16.87 -5.67
N SER A 425 -10.60 16.56 -5.60
CA SER A 425 -11.58 17.37 -4.86
C SER A 425 -11.47 17.22 -3.35
N GLY A 426 -10.73 16.22 -2.85
CA GLY A 426 -10.62 15.91 -1.43
C GLY A 426 -11.81 15.14 -0.86
N LYS A 427 -12.67 14.54 -1.69
CA LYS A 427 -13.80 13.68 -1.27
C LYS A 427 -13.32 12.32 -0.75
N VAL A 428 -12.43 12.37 0.24
CA VAL A 428 -11.62 11.25 0.68
C VAL A 428 -11.62 11.12 2.20
N ILE A 429 -11.74 9.89 2.66
CA ILE A 429 -11.37 9.47 4.02
C ILE A 429 -10.19 8.49 3.93
N VAL A 430 -9.41 8.41 4.99
CA VAL A 430 -8.34 7.42 5.14
C VAL A 430 -8.56 6.60 6.41
N THR A 431 -8.47 5.27 6.29
CA THR A 431 -8.88 4.37 7.37
C THR A 431 -8.20 3.01 7.28
N ASP A 432 -8.07 2.35 8.41
CA ASP A 432 -7.78 0.93 8.51
C ASP A 432 -8.97 0.10 9.02
N GLY A 433 -10.12 0.75 9.30
CA GLY A 433 -11.30 0.04 9.81
C GLY A 433 -12.60 0.84 9.76
N PRO A 434 -12.82 1.79 10.67
CA PRO A 434 -14.07 2.55 10.74
C PRO A 434 -14.27 3.48 9.54
N ALA A 435 -15.51 3.86 9.28
CA ALA A 435 -15.88 4.82 8.25
C ALA A 435 -16.55 6.06 8.83
N VAL A 436 -16.33 7.21 8.21
CA VAL A 436 -16.88 8.50 8.61
C VAL A 436 -17.54 9.16 7.41
N ASN A 437 -18.77 9.65 7.62
CA ASN A 437 -19.44 10.57 6.72
C ASN A 437 -19.61 11.91 7.45
N LEU A 438 -19.03 12.97 6.91
CA LEU A 438 -19.11 14.34 7.42
C LEU A 438 -19.78 15.21 6.36
N THR A 439 -20.93 15.77 6.69
CA THR A 439 -21.68 16.64 5.80
C THR A 439 -22.06 17.95 6.49
N ILE A 440 -22.29 18.96 5.69
CA ILE A 440 -22.67 20.29 6.15
C ILE A 440 -23.89 20.75 5.36
N ASP A 441 -24.95 21.08 6.06
CA ASP A 441 -26.11 21.74 5.49
C ASP A 441 -25.99 23.26 5.70
N SER A 442 -26.00 23.98 4.58
CA SER A 442 -25.87 25.42 4.54
C SER A 442 -27.10 26.03 3.87
N PRO A 443 -27.69 27.10 4.42
CA PRO A 443 -28.83 27.76 3.79
C PRO A 443 -28.56 28.24 2.36
N GLU A 444 -27.30 28.51 2.02
CA GLU A 444 -26.89 29.07 0.73
C GLU A 444 -26.51 28.00 -0.30
N HIS A 445 -26.04 26.83 0.15
CA HIS A 445 -25.47 25.81 -0.73
C HIS A 445 -26.16 24.44 -0.62
N GLY A 446 -27.07 24.25 0.36
CA GLY A 446 -27.61 22.94 0.68
C GLY A 446 -26.55 22.01 1.29
N ILE A 447 -26.69 20.70 1.03
CA ILE A 447 -25.81 19.68 1.61
C ILE A 447 -24.49 19.62 0.83
N SER A 448 -23.41 19.84 1.54
CA SER A 448 -22.02 19.72 1.07
C SER A 448 -21.28 18.63 1.84
N SER A 449 -20.23 18.08 1.24
CA SER A 449 -19.48 16.94 1.77
C SER A 449 -17.98 17.22 1.89
N ILE A 450 -17.26 16.23 2.40
CA ILE A 450 -15.78 16.24 2.53
C ILE A 450 -15.15 16.74 1.22
N GLY A 451 -14.13 17.60 1.34
CA GLY A 451 -13.36 18.15 0.24
C GLY A 451 -13.93 19.43 -0.38
N GLU A 452 -15.19 19.77 -0.12
CA GLU A 452 -15.84 20.94 -0.70
C GLU A 452 -15.45 22.26 -0.01
N ILE A 453 -15.67 23.35 -0.72
CA ILE A 453 -15.48 24.72 -0.21
C ILE A 453 -16.87 25.35 -0.10
N ILE A 454 -17.20 25.85 1.07
CA ILE A 454 -18.52 26.39 1.40
C ILE A 454 -18.37 27.85 1.82
N SER A 455 -19.26 28.71 1.36
CA SER A 455 -19.39 30.08 1.84
C SER A 455 -20.53 30.22 2.86
N GLY A 456 -20.46 31.25 3.69
CA GLY A 456 -21.49 31.56 4.69
C GLY A 456 -20.96 31.53 6.13
N ASN A 457 -21.81 31.99 7.05
CA ASN A 457 -21.43 32.19 8.44
C ASN A 457 -22.11 31.21 9.43
N LYS A 458 -23.17 30.53 9.01
CA LYS A 458 -23.93 29.59 9.86
C LYS A 458 -24.19 28.32 9.11
N HIS A 459 -23.84 27.19 9.72
CA HIS A 459 -23.95 25.88 9.12
C HIS A 459 -24.47 24.85 10.13
N SER A 460 -25.20 23.84 9.65
CA SER A 460 -25.53 22.64 10.41
C SER A 460 -24.61 21.51 9.97
N VAL A 461 -23.91 20.92 10.90
CA VAL A 461 -22.95 19.83 10.67
C VAL A 461 -23.57 18.51 11.08
N SER A 462 -23.49 17.51 10.21
CA SER A 462 -23.85 16.11 10.52
C SER A 462 -22.61 15.23 10.39
N LEU A 463 -22.33 14.47 11.43
CA LEU A 463 -21.27 13.47 11.49
C LEU A 463 -21.89 12.11 11.75
N GLU A 464 -21.64 11.18 10.85
CA GLU A 464 -21.98 9.77 11.02
C GLU A 464 -20.71 8.93 11.05
N VAL A 465 -20.64 8.00 12.00
CA VAL A 465 -19.51 7.08 12.18
C VAL A 465 -20.03 5.65 12.22
N ARG A 466 -19.35 4.75 11.52
CA ARG A 466 -19.61 3.31 11.54
C ARG A 466 -18.33 2.53 11.81
N SER A 467 -18.42 1.52 12.66
CA SER A 467 -17.41 0.50 12.93
C SER A 467 -18.07 -0.89 12.95
N SER A 468 -17.31 -1.93 13.26
CA SER A 468 -17.79 -3.30 13.43
C SER A 468 -17.03 -4.00 14.54
N SER A 469 -17.46 -5.20 14.92
CA SER A 469 -16.75 -6.03 15.90
C SER A 469 -15.35 -6.48 15.42
N GLU A 470 -15.09 -6.39 14.14
CA GLU A 470 -13.76 -6.63 13.57
C GLU A 470 -12.76 -5.55 14.00
N TYR A 471 -13.18 -4.29 13.98
CA TYR A 471 -12.33 -3.12 14.21
C TYR A 471 -12.51 -2.52 15.63
N GLY A 472 -13.38 -3.10 16.44
CA GLY A 472 -13.69 -2.63 17.78
C GLY A 472 -14.76 -1.54 17.82
N SER A 473 -15.32 -1.32 19.01
CA SER A 473 -16.27 -0.24 19.27
C SER A 473 -15.58 1.13 19.18
N ILE A 474 -16.35 2.17 18.88
CA ILE A 474 -15.85 3.55 18.76
C ILE A 474 -15.44 4.03 20.16
N ASP A 475 -14.15 4.31 20.36
CA ASP A 475 -13.59 4.85 21.61
C ASP A 475 -13.69 6.37 21.66
N SER A 476 -13.29 7.04 20.60
CA SER A 476 -13.28 8.49 20.57
C SER A 476 -13.66 9.08 19.22
N ILE A 477 -14.38 10.19 19.29
CA ILE A 477 -14.70 11.04 18.15
C ILE A 477 -14.20 12.44 18.46
N LYS A 478 -13.45 13.01 17.51
CA LYS A 478 -13.05 14.41 17.54
C LYS A 478 -13.42 15.09 16.23
N VAL A 479 -13.99 16.26 16.32
CA VAL A 479 -14.20 17.15 15.18
C VAL A 479 -13.40 18.41 15.45
N PHE A 480 -12.47 18.70 14.55
CA PHE A 480 -11.59 19.86 14.66
C PHE A 480 -12.03 20.98 13.71
N ILE A 481 -11.94 22.20 14.19
CA ILE A 481 -11.93 23.40 13.37
C ILE A 481 -10.53 24.00 13.39
N GLY A 482 -9.97 24.24 12.20
CA GLY A 482 -8.70 24.93 12.03
C GLY A 482 -8.91 26.31 11.38
N ASN A 483 -8.41 27.36 12.00
CA ASN A 483 -8.38 28.70 11.42
C ASN A 483 -7.00 28.98 10.86
N THR A 484 -6.91 29.51 9.66
CA THR A 484 -5.63 29.88 9.05
C THR A 484 -4.80 30.77 9.99
N GLY A 485 -3.55 30.36 10.27
CA GLY A 485 -2.63 31.06 11.16
C GLY A 485 -2.86 30.83 12.66
N ALA A 486 -3.76 29.88 13.05
CA ALA A 486 -4.03 29.55 14.45
C ALA A 486 -3.85 28.04 14.70
N LYS A 487 -4.15 27.58 15.91
CA LYS A 487 -4.17 26.13 16.22
C LYS A 487 -5.54 25.54 15.92
N GLU A 488 -5.58 24.24 15.61
CA GLU A 488 -6.84 23.50 15.61
C GLU A 488 -7.49 23.51 17.00
N THR A 489 -8.81 23.58 17.01
CA THR A 489 -9.64 23.48 18.22
C THR A 489 -10.67 22.38 18.00
N ALA A 490 -10.80 21.47 18.96
CA ALA A 490 -11.85 20.48 18.91
C ALA A 490 -13.21 21.12 19.28
N VAL A 491 -14.15 21.09 18.34
CA VAL A 491 -15.55 21.51 18.56
C VAL A 491 -16.39 20.36 19.09
N ILE A 492 -15.98 19.11 18.81
CA ILE A 492 -16.44 17.88 19.46
C ILE A 492 -15.21 17.12 19.94
N SER A 493 -15.25 16.65 21.19
CA SER A 493 -14.27 15.71 21.75
C SER A 493 -14.99 14.80 22.72
N GLU A 494 -15.35 13.62 22.26
CA GLU A 494 -16.15 12.66 23.03
C GLU A 494 -15.41 11.35 23.18
N LYS A 495 -15.45 10.78 24.40
CA LYS A 495 -15.16 9.38 24.66
C LYS A 495 -16.47 8.61 24.67
N LEU A 496 -16.48 7.45 24.04
CA LEU A 496 -17.67 6.62 23.87
C LEU A 496 -17.43 5.24 24.48
N PHE A 497 -18.51 4.49 24.66
CA PHE A 497 -18.41 3.16 25.21
C PHE A 497 -19.35 2.21 24.48
N GLN A 498 -18.82 1.09 24.01
CA GLN A 498 -19.57 -0.03 23.39
C GLN A 498 -20.54 0.38 22.26
N LYS A 499 -20.14 1.31 21.39
CA LYS A 499 -20.93 1.75 20.23
C LYS A 499 -20.19 1.49 18.94
N TYR A 500 -20.88 0.91 17.97
CA TYR A 500 -20.37 0.69 16.61
C TYR A 500 -20.93 1.70 15.61
N THR A 501 -21.96 2.45 15.99
CA THR A 501 -22.55 3.50 15.15
C THR A 501 -22.86 4.72 16.00
N VAL A 502 -22.51 5.89 15.53
CA VAL A 502 -22.73 7.17 16.19
C VAL A 502 -23.13 8.23 15.17
N THR A 503 -24.14 9.03 15.51
CA THR A 503 -24.51 10.22 14.76
C THR A 503 -24.45 11.44 15.68
N ARG A 504 -23.91 12.57 15.16
CA ARG A 504 -23.86 13.86 15.86
C ARG A 504 -24.28 14.97 14.90
N ASN A 505 -25.19 15.80 15.39
CA ASN A 505 -25.62 17.02 14.69
C ASN A 505 -25.36 18.22 15.59
N PHE A 506 -24.77 19.28 15.03
CA PHE A 506 -24.48 20.50 15.75
C PHE A 506 -24.40 21.70 14.83
N SER A 507 -24.57 22.89 15.38
CA SER A 507 -24.45 24.14 14.62
C SER A 507 -23.03 24.68 14.70
N LEU A 508 -22.55 25.24 13.61
CA LEU A 508 -21.22 25.80 13.46
C LEU A 508 -21.30 27.24 12.95
N GLY A 509 -20.66 28.17 13.66
CA GLY A 509 -20.52 29.57 13.26
C GLY A 509 -19.11 29.82 12.67
N ILE A 510 -19.05 30.40 11.46
CA ILE A 510 -17.80 30.70 10.78
C ILE A 510 -17.63 32.22 10.65
N THR A 511 -16.50 32.72 11.16
CA THR A 511 -16.17 34.16 11.11
C THR A 511 -14.88 34.46 10.36
N LYS A 512 -14.08 33.40 10.07
CA LYS A 512 -12.78 33.48 9.40
C LYS A 512 -12.62 32.33 8.41
N LYS A 513 -11.69 32.49 7.46
CA LYS A 513 -11.26 31.36 6.62
C LYS A 513 -10.78 30.22 7.50
N SER A 514 -11.42 29.07 7.36
CA SER A 514 -11.23 27.92 8.23
C SER A 514 -11.53 26.60 7.51
N TYR A 515 -11.30 25.51 8.19
CA TYR A 515 -11.71 24.17 7.76
C TYR A 515 -12.26 23.37 8.94
N ILE A 516 -13.03 22.33 8.62
CA ILE A 516 -13.47 21.33 9.57
C ILE A 516 -13.07 19.94 9.08
N ARG A 517 -12.63 19.08 9.99
CA ARG A 517 -12.32 17.67 9.74
C ARG A 517 -12.71 16.80 10.92
N ALA A 518 -12.93 15.51 10.67
CA ALA A 518 -13.24 14.53 11.71
C ALA A 518 -12.12 13.50 11.87
N GLU A 519 -12.00 12.99 13.09
CA GLU A 519 -11.06 11.95 13.50
C GLU A 519 -11.77 10.98 14.44
N VAL A 520 -11.66 9.70 14.17
CA VAL A 520 -12.29 8.62 14.93
C VAL A 520 -11.25 7.57 15.25
N TRP A 521 -11.29 7.07 16.49
CA TRP A 521 -10.49 5.93 16.94
C TRP A 521 -11.39 4.90 17.61
N THR A 522 -11.05 3.62 17.44
CA THR A 522 -11.74 2.51 18.09
C THR A 522 -10.96 1.97 19.27
N LEU A 523 -11.62 1.15 20.09
CA LEU A 523 -11.04 0.55 21.28
C LEU A 523 -10.32 -0.74 20.91
N SER A 524 -9.03 -0.82 21.21
CA SER A 524 -8.18 -1.98 20.90
C SER A 524 -8.61 -3.27 21.61
N SER A 525 -9.23 -3.18 22.79
CA SER A 525 -9.66 -4.37 23.54
C SER A 525 -10.79 -5.15 22.89
N ASP A 526 -11.55 -4.51 21.99
CA ASP A 526 -12.72 -5.09 21.32
C ASP A 526 -12.41 -5.50 19.88
N SER A 527 -11.26 -5.09 19.32
CA SER A 527 -10.86 -5.43 17.96
C SER A 527 -10.26 -6.83 17.88
N ILE A 528 -10.31 -7.45 16.71
CA ILE A 528 -9.84 -8.83 16.51
C ILE A 528 -8.31 -8.93 16.64
N ASP A 529 -7.59 -7.92 16.19
CA ASP A 529 -6.13 -7.89 16.23
C ASP A 529 -5.56 -7.19 17.47
N ALA A 530 -6.42 -6.79 18.41
CA ALA A 530 -6.10 -6.07 19.63
C ALA A 530 -5.36 -4.73 19.38
N GLN A 531 -5.64 -4.09 18.23
CA GLN A 531 -5.11 -2.78 17.87
C GLN A 531 -6.24 -1.73 17.79
N PRO A 532 -5.96 -0.46 18.09
CA PRO A 532 -6.91 0.61 17.80
C PRO A 532 -6.91 0.90 16.29
N HIS A 533 -8.10 1.01 15.72
CA HIS A 533 -8.31 1.40 14.35
C HIS A 533 -8.78 2.84 14.24
N PHE A 534 -8.57 3.47 13.09
CA PHE A 534 -8.87 4.88 12.93
C PHE A 534 -9.54 5.22 11.59
N CYS A 535 -10.13 6.40 11.56
CA CYS A 535 -10.55 7.08 10.34
C CYS A 535 -10.28 8.58 10.45
N LEU A 536 -9.66 9.15 9.43
CA LEU A 536 -9.47 10.59 9.28
C LEU A 536 -10.19 11.06 8.01
N THR A 537 -10.82 12.23 8.05
CA THR A 537 -11.40 12.85 6.86
C THR A 537 -10.46 13.92 6.31
N ASN A 538 -10.44 14.08 4.99
CA ASN A 538 -9.98 15.34 4.42
C ASN A 538 -10.92 16.48 4.86
N PRO A 539 -10.47 17.76 4.82
CA PRO A 539 -11.25 18.88 5.31
C PRO A 539 -12.41 19.28 4.41
N ILE A 540 -13.46 19.86 5.01
CA ILE A 540 -14.39 20.79 4.36
C ILE A 540 -13.90 22.19 4.66
N TRP A 541 -13.81 23.06 3.64
CA TRP A 541 -13.25 24.39 3.75
C TRP A 541 -14.35 25.45 3.79
N PHE A 542 -14.11 26.50 4.57
CA PHE A 542 -15.02 27.63 4.68
C PHE A 542 -14.38 28.93 4.22
N THR A 543 -15.16 29.70 3.47
CA THR A 543 -14.91 31.13 3.19
C THR A 543 -16.01 31.91 3.84
N PRO A 544 -15.71 32.88 4.76
CA PRO A 544 -16.74 33.72 5.34
C PRO A 544 -17.45 34.48 4.23
N ALA A 545 -18.76 34.74 4.43
CA ALA A 545 -19.48 35.67 3.55
C ALA A 545 -18.79 37.04 3.60
N SER A 546 -18.56 37.63 2.44
CA SER A 546 -18.05 39.00 2.37
C SER A 546 -19.00 39.88 3.19
N THR A 547 -18.49 40.56 4.21
CA THR A 547 -19.24 41.64 4.85
C THR A 547 -19.42 42.74 3.79
N VAL A 548 -20.62 42.82 3.23
CA VAL A 548 -21.04 43.93 2.34
C VAL A 548 -21.10 45.19 3.16
#